data_b87b94aa234b27332179361bd2e9e8e3
#
_entry.id   b87b94aa234b27332179361bd2e9e8e3
#
_cell.length_a   1.000
_cell.length_b   1.000
_cell.length_c   1.000
_cell.angle_alpha   90.00
_cell.angle_beta   90.00
_cell.angle_gamma   90.00
#
_symmetry.space_group_name_H-M   'P 1'
#
loop_
_entity.id
_entity.type
_entity.pdbx_description
1 polymer ?
#
loop_
_entity_poly.entity_id
_entity_poly.type
_entity_poly.pdbx_seq_one_letter_code
_entity_poly.pdbx_strand_id
1 'polypeptide(L)'
;MKKIRIFATALLLAFTLSSCESFFDVELDDQAKIEDIFRQKTEVQKYLSHLYSYIPQEEEVVGMHGWTVGRSDEALFSWYQWVYYTQFRTGNYSSATTNFNYWPDYYIGINQCSIFLKYIDLDKEDTPATLAYMKAEARFLRAYYYFLLFRQYGPVFIWGDQIADETIDGKTVDRHTVQQNIDFMVGELDAIKNDLPVRTDDIGIDGKQWAGRVTRGAALALKSRILLYAASPLYNGCDLYKGQMQNIRGEFLFPQSKDETKWEAAAQAAWDVIELAETGLYDLYKDTEQTDEFTRYMSSYQGVRLKPWNKETIWGWWSRSGVYSWLGGTGGLLACAMPGMTGASGAVYQGYGGIQPSLKLVDSYPMYTTGRYPVTGYQGENDMSKPIVDPQSGYQATGFTDGYKQPGIDWGDGIKAHNSCINRDPRYYACLVPNGFWWPNKTENIKFTCYNNDACTNKWNAGEGGGITRVGYVWRRLYETNKSLREATDYTTMKTVYPAFRLA
;
A
#
# COMPACT_ATOMS: atom_id res chain seq x y z
N MET A 1 38.82 19.22 -78.25
CA MET A 1 38.81 19.47 -76.76
C MET A 1 37.39 19.49 -76.13
N LYS A 2 36.34 19.97 -76.82
CA LYS A 2 34.96 19.95 -76.24
C LYS A 2 34.41 18.54 -76.04
N LYS A 3 34.65 17.59 -76.96
CA LYS A 3 34.11 16.19 -76.81
C LYS A 3 34.77 15.40 -75.71
N ILE A 4 36.05 15.65 -75.38
CA ILE A 4 36.77 14.98 -74.27
C ILE A 4 36.28 15.49 -72.94
N ARG A 5 35.93 16.77 -72.84
CA ARG A 5 35.33 17.33 -71.57
C ARG A 5 33.95 16.77 -71.28
N ILE A 6 33.11 16.57 -72.30
CA ILE A 6 31.78 15.97 -72.15
C ILE A 6 31.87 14.52 -71.71
N PHE A 7 32.84 13.75 -72.27
CA PHE A 7 33.08 12.36 -71.88
C PHE A 7 33.59 12.21 -70.39
N ALA A 8 34.52 13.14 -70.05
CA ALA A 8 35.04 13.16 -68.66
C ALA A 8 33.97 13.56 -67.64
N THR A 9 33.09 14.50 -68.03
CA THR A 9 31.96 14.89 -67.12
C THR A 9 30.89 13.81 -67.01
N ALA A 10 30.57 13.08 -68.06
CA ALA A 10 29.68 11.95 -68.07
C ALA A 10 30.24 10.76 -67.28
N LEU A 11 31.56 10.51 -67.35
CA LEU A 11 32.20 9.46 -66.54
C LEU A 11 32.25 9.83 -65.06
N LEU A 12 32.44 11.10 -64.70
CA LEU A 12 32.39 11.58 -63.34
C LEU A 12 30.95 11.48 -62.75
N LEU A 13 29.91 11.77 -63.54
CA LEU A 13 28.52 11.61 -63.16
C LEU A 13 28.12 10.13 -62.97
N ALA A 14 28.67 9.21 -63.74
CA ALA A 14 28.39 7.77 -63.61
C ALA A 14 29.04 7.18 -62.38
N PHE A 15 30.14 7.74 -61.86
CA PHE A 15 30.76 7.32 -60.61
C PHE A 15 30.02 7.85 -59.36
N THR A 16 29.19 8.88 -59.45
CA THR A 16 28.39 9.41 -58.31
C THR A 16 27.04 8.71 -58.16
N LEU A 17 26.65 7.86 -59.10
CA LEU A 17 25.39 7.08 -59.02
C LEU A 17 25.56 5.67 -58.49
N SER A 18 26.80 5.21 -58.21
CA SER A 18 27.05 4.03 -57.42
C SER A 18 27.15 4.40 -55.94
N SER A 19 26.15 5.11 -55.44
CA SER A 19 25.94 5.27 -53.99
C SER A 19 25.57 3.89 -53.44
N CYS A 20 26.36 3.41 -52.51
CA CYS A 20 26.14 2.17 -51.80
C CYS A 20 24.75 2.17 -51.16
N GLU A 21 23.78 1.51 -51.77
CA GLU A 21 22.50 1.18 -51.10
C GLU A 21 22.73 0.42 -49.79
N SER A 22 23.80 -0.34 -49.67
CA SER A 22 24.16 -1.09 -48.47
C SER A 22 24.73 -0.26 -47.31
N PHE A 23 25.00 1.06 -47.52
CA PHE A 23 25.50 1.89 -46.40
C PHE A 23 24.36 2.44 -45.49
N PHE A 24 23.13 2.39 -45.97
CA PHE A 24 21.94 2.78 -45.18
C PHE A 24 21.10 1.60 -44.72
N ASP A 25 21.42 0.38 -45.13
CA ASP A 25 20.95 -0.85 -44.52
C ASP A 25 21.81 -1.15 -43.29
N VAL A 26 21.92 -0.20 -42.38
CA VAL A 26 22.16 -0.54 -40.99
C VAL A 26 20.83 -1.15 -40.50
N GLU A 27 20.72 -2.47 -40.60
CA GLU A 27 19.81 -3.17 -39.73
C GLU A 27 20.09 -2.59 -38.35
N LEU A 28 19.05 -2.04 -37.70
CA LEU A 28 19.10 -1.66 -36.29
C LEU A 28 19.23 -2.95 -35.45
N ASP A 29 20.37 -3.66 -35.63
CA ASP A 29 20.70 -4.90 -34.91
C ASP A 29 21.27 -4.59 -33.51
N ASP A 30 21.20 -3.33 -33.09
CA ASP A 30 21.63 -2.87 -31.77
C ASP A 30 20.50 -2.89 -30.71
N GLN A 31 19.31 -3.36 -31.03
CA GLN A 31 18.34 -3.67 -30.01
C GLN A 31 18.61 -5.09 -29.50
N ALA A 32 19.12 -5.17 -28.26
CA ALA A 32 19.31 -6.45 -27.58
C ALA A 32 18.01 -7.26 -27.67
N LYS A 33 18.07 -8.44 -28.30
CA LYS A 33 16.92 -9.35 -28.38
C LYS A 33 16.57 -9.79 -26.96
N ILE A 34 15.31 -10.01 -26.70
CA ILE A 34 14.85 -10.46 -25.37
C ILE A 34 15.59 -11.72 -24.91
N GLU A 35 15.91 -12.61 -25.84
CA GLU A 35 16.67 -13.84 -25.58
C GLU A 35 18.09 -13.55 -25.07
N ASP A 36 18.74 -12.50 -25.54
CA ASP A 36 20.10 -12.13 -25.14
C ASP A 36 20.12 -11.58 -23.71
N ILE A 37 19.08 -10.87 -23.31
CA ILE A 37 18.84 -10.44 -21.92
C ILE A 37 18.76 -11.65 -21.00
N PHE A 38 17.98 -12.68 -21.37
CA PHE A 38 17.75 -13.86 -20.54
C PHE A 38 18.91 -14.88 -20.56
N ARG A 39 19.96 -14.67 -21.36
CA ARG A 39 21.20 -15.48 -21.26
C ARG A 39 22.19 -14.94 -20.25
N GLN A 40 21.96 -13.77 -19.68
CA GLN A 40 22.88 -13.10 -18.76
C GLN A 40 22.24 -13.01 -17.36
N LYS A 41 22.81 -13.71 -16.41
CA LYS A 41 22.34 -13.73 -14.99
C LYS A 41 22.03 -12.37 -14.42
N THR A 42 22.91 -11.39 -14.61
CA THR A 42 22.71 -10.04 -14.09
C THR A 42 21.50 -9.34 -14.68
N GLU A 43 21.22 -9.56 -15.96
CA GLU A 43 20.07 -8.98 -16.64
C GLU A 43 18.77 -9.68 -16.23
N VAL A 44 18.81 -11.01 -16.06
CA VAL A 44 17.68 -11.78 -15.49
C VAL A 44 17.30 -11.28 -14.10
N GLN A 45 18.28 -11.03 -13.25
CA GLN A 45 18.03 -10.49 -11.90
C GLN A 45 17.47 -9.06 -11.93
N LYS A 46 17.92 -8.21 -12.85
CA LYS A 46 17.35 -6.88 -13.06
C LYS A 46 15.91 -6.97 -13.57
N TYR A 47 15.65 -7.89 -14.49
CA TYR A 47 14.30 -8.11 -15.01
C TYR A 47 13.34 -8.59 -13.90
N LEU A 48 13.78 -9.55 -13.09
CA LEU A 48 13.01 -9.98 -11.92
C LEU A 48 12.72 -8.82 -10.98
N SER A 49 13.72 -7.98 -10.70
CA SER A 49 13.55 -6.77 -9.87
C SER A 49 12.55 -5.80 -10.49
N HIS A 50 12.54 -5.69 -11.82
CA HIS A 50 11.55 -4.88 -12.53
C HIS A 50 10.12 -5.42 -12.35
N LEU A 51 9.93 -6.74 -12.27
CA LEU A 51 8.60 -7.29 -11.97
C LEU A 51 8.04 -6.78 -10.65
N TYR A 52 8.86 -6.59 -9.62
CA TYR A 52 8.43 -6.01 -8.34
C TYR A 52 8.08 -4.52 -8.44
N SER A 53 8.54 -3.81 -9.46
CA SER A 53 8.29 -2.36 -9.60
C SER A 53 6.83 -2.01 -9.90
N TYR A 54 6.03 -2.97 -10.36
CA TYR A 54 4.59 -2.82 -10.60
C TYR A 54 3.75 -2.93 -9.31
N ILE A 55 4.36 -3.27 -8.17
CA ILE A 55 3.68 -3.27 -6.88
C ILE A 55 3.27 -1.83 -6.54
N PRO A 56 1.97 -1.57 -6.26
CA PRO A 56 1.51 -0.23 -6.00
C PRO A 56 2.07 0.30 -4.67
N GLN A 57 2.46 1.56 -4.66
CA GLN A 57 2.84 2.27 -3.44
C GLN A 57 1.57 2.77 -2.75
N GLU A 58 0.90 1.93 -1.99
CA GLU A 58 -0.39 2.26 -1.35
C GLU A 58 -0.29 3.40 -0.32
N GLU A 59 0.92 3.81 0.06
CA GLU A 59 1.20 4.94 0.96
C GLU A 59 1.40 6.27 0.24
N GLU A 60 1.38 6.31 -1.07
CA GLU A 60 1.46 7.58 -1.79
C GLU A 60 0.23 8.44 -1.50
N VAL A 61 0.49 9.68 -1.09
CA VAL A 61 -0.58 10.64 -0.77
C VAL A 61 -1.09 11.33 -2.01
N VAL A 62 -0.22 11.50 -3.01
CA VAL A 62 -0.51 12.19 -4.26
C VAL A 62 -0.17 11.29 -5.44
N GLY A 63 -1.04 11.32 -6.42
CA GLY A 63 -0.95 10.49 -7.59
C GLY A 63 -2.10 9.50 -7.70
N MET A 64 -2.04 8.61 -8.67
CA MET A 64 -3.09 7.62 -8.92
C MET A 64 -3.26 6.63 -7.75
N HIS A 65 -2.21 6.42 -6.96
CA HIS A 65 -2.19 5.45 -5.87
C HIS A 65 -2.65 6.01 -4.52
N GLY A 66 -3.03 7.27 -4.44
CA GLY A 66 -3.33 8.03 -3.23
C GLY A 66 -3.84 7.22 -2.04
N TRP A 67 -3.42 7.62 -0.85
CA TRP A 67 -3.61 6.91 0.40
C TRP A 67 -5.03 6.36 0.58
N THR A 68 -5.15 5.04 0.56
CA THR A 68 -6.45 4.34 0.52
C THR A 68 -7.31 4.59 1.75
N VAL A 69 -6.70 4.89 2.90
CA VAL A 69 -7.43 5.14 4.15
C VAL A 69 -8.30 6.40 4.07
N GLY A 70 -7.91 7.39 3.29
CA GLY A 70 -8.72 8.61 3.05
C GLY A 70 -9.95 8.37 2.16
N ARG A 71 -10.14 7.15 1.65
CA ARG A 71 -11.32 6.70 0.92
C ARG A 71 -12.25 5.85 1.78
N SER A 72 -11.93 5.71 3.06
CA SER A 72 -12.72 5.00 4.04
C SER A 72 -13.32 5.97 5.05
N ASP A 73 -14.03 5.44 6.02
CA ASP A 73 -14.57 6.17 7.16
C ASP A 73 -13.55 6.39 8.29
N GLU A 74 -12.29 5.98 8.10
CA GLU A 74 -11.22 6.15 9.09
C GLU A 74 -10.53 7.50 9.02
N ALA A 75 -10.42 8.10 7.82
CA ALA A 75 -9.74 9.38 7.62
C ALA A 75 -10.48 10.29 6.65
N LEU A 76 -10.24 11.58 6.82
CA LEU A 76 -10.80 12.63 5.98
C LEU A 76 -9.67 13.44 5.34
N PHE A 77 -9.82 13.74 4.05
CA PHE A 77 -9.02 14.77 3.40
C PHE A 77 -9.68 16.14 3.58
N SER A 78 -8.97 17.09 4.15
CA SER A 78 -9.45 18.45 4.33
C SER A 78 -9.24 19.32 3.08
N TRP A 79 -8.43 18.88 2.13
CA TRP A 79 -8.11 19.58 0.89
C TRP A 79 -9.21 19.35 -0.16
N TYR A 80 -10.14 20.28 -0.25
CA TYR A 80 -11.24 20.20 -1.22
C TYR A 80 -10.83 20.52 -2.66
N GLN A 81 -9.74 21.23 -2.85
CA GLN A 81 -9.20 21.56 -4.18
C GLN A 81 -8.61 20.35 -4.91
N TRP A 82 -8.29 19.29 -4.20
CA TRP A 82 -7.79 18.05 -4.79
C TRP A 82 -8.94 17.11 -5.10
N VAL A 83 -9.51 17.29 -6.29
CA VAL A 83 -10.71 16.58 -6.76
C VAL A 83 -10.65 15.07 -6.55
N TYR A 84 -9.48 14.46 -6.71
CA TYR A 84 -9.29 13.02 -6.56
C TYR A 84 -9.70 12.49 -5.19
N TYR A 85 -9.42 13.21 -4.12
CA TYR A 85 -9.73 12.78 -2.76
C TYR A 85 -11.18 13.08 -2.38
N THR A 86 -11.74 14.16 -2.90
CA THR A 86 -13.11 14.55 -2.60
C THR A 86 -14.14 13.72 -3.35
N GLN A 87 -13.80 13.18 -4.53
CA GLN A 87 -14.73 12.38 -5.34
C GLN A 87 -15.29 11.18 -4.57
N PHE A 88 -14.43 10.40 -3.88
CA PHE A 88 -14.89 9.26 -3.10
C PHE A 88 -15.77 9.68 -1.94
N ARG A 89 -15.37 10.72 -1.21
CA ARG A 89 -16.12 11.24 -0.06
C ARG A 89 -17.50 11.78 -0.46
N THR A 90 -17.59 12.41 -1.59
CA THR A 90 -18.83 13.04 -2.07
C THR A 90 -19.66 12.13 -2.97
N GLY A 91 -19.18 10.90 -3.26
CA GLY A 91 -19.84 9.99 -4.20
C GLY A 91 -19.81 10.48 -5.65
N ASN A 92 -19.02 11.47 -5.98
CA ASN A 92 -18.91 12.04 -7.33
C ASN A 92 -17.92 11.25 -8.20
N TYR A 93 -18.21 10.00 -8.44
CA TYR A 93 -17.44 9.14 -9.34
C TYR A 93 -18.38 8.20 -10.12
N SER A 94 -17.91 7.76 -11.28
CA SER A 94 -18.65 6.87 -12.18
C SER A 94 -17.68 5.95 -12.92
N SER A 95 -18.22 5.06 -13.75
CA SER A 95 -17.41 4.20 -14.63
C SER A 95 -16.52 4.99 -15.62
N ALA A 96 -16.83 6.26 -15.86
CA ALA A 96 -16.01 7.16 -16.68
C ALA A 96 -14.93 7.91 -15.91
N THR A 97 -14.86 7.73 -14.57
CA THR A 97 -13.83 8.35 -13.75
C THR A 97 -12.52 7.61 -13.94
N THR A 98 -11.53 8.28 -14.53
CA THR A 98 -10.22 7.68 -14.86
C THR A 98 -9.21 7.77 -13.72
N ASN A 99 -9.53 8.48 -12.64
CA ASN A 99 -8.69 8.56 -11.44
C ASN A 99 -8.60 7.17 -10.80
N PHE A 100 -7.38 6.77 -10.43
CA PHE A 100 -7.11 5.44 -9.86
C PHE A 100 -7.33 4.29 -10.86
N ASN A 101 -7.05 4.54 -12.13
CA ASN A 101 -7.07 3.50 -13.14
C ASN A 101 -5.76 2.71 -13.14
N TYR A 102 -5.75 1.57 -12.43
CA TYR A 102 -4.62 0.64 -12.37
C TYR A 102 -4.72 -0.51 -13.37
N TRP A 103 -5.77 -0.53 -14.17
CA TRP A 103 -6.00 -1.61 -15.12
C TRP A 103 -4.82 -1.82 -16.09
N PRO A 104 -4.28 -0.79 -16.74
CA PRO A 104 -3.14 -0.96 -17.63
C PRO A 104 -1.89 -1.43 -16.88
N ASP A 105 -1.57 -0.82 -15.73
CA ASP A 105 -0.33 -1.09 -15.00
C ASP A 105 -0.25 -2.54 -14.52
N TYR A 106 -1.34 -3.06 -13.98
CA TYR A 106 -1.37 -4.44 -13.50
C TYR A 106 -1.34 -5.45 -14.65
N TYR A 107 -2.02 -5.18 -15.79
CA TYR A 107 -1.90 -6.05 -16.96
C TYR A 107 -0.54 -5.99 -17.61
N ILE A 108 0.14 -4.85 -17.61
CA ILE A 108 1.56 -4.77 -18.02
C ILE A 108 2.40 -5.65 -17.09
N GLY A 109 2.24 -5.52 -15.77
CA GLY A 109 2.95 -6.35 -14.79
C GLY A 109 2.71 -7.86 -15.01
N ILE A 110 1.47 -8.28 -15.28
CA ILE A 110 1.10 -9.66 -15.60
C ILE A 110 1.82 -10.13 -16.87
N ASN A 111 1.79 -9.32 -17.93
CA ASN A 111 2.46 -9.65 -19.19
C ASN A 111 3.98 -9.78 -19.02
N GLN A 112 4.60 -8.87 -18.25
CA GLN A 112 6.03 -8.94 -17.95
C GLN A 112 6.38 -10.21 -17.15
N CYS A 113 5.51 -10.65 -16.22
CA CYS A 113 5.69 -11.94 -15.55
C CYS A 113 5.62 -13.11 -16.53
N SER A 114 4.68 -13.10 -17.48
CA SER A 114 4.55 -14.15 -18.50
C SER A 114 5.76 -14.18 -19.45
N ILE A 115 6.30 -13.02 -19.84
CA ILE A 115 7.53 -12.91 -20.62
C ILE A 115 8.71 -13.49 -19.83
N PHE A 116 8.86 -13.14 -18.55
CA PHE A 116 9.91 -13.67 -17.69
C PHE A 116 9.85 -15.19 -17.63
N LEU A 117 8.66 -15.75 -17.36
CA LEU A 117 8.44 -17.19 -17.26
C LEU A 117 8.76 -17.94 -18.56
N LYS A 118 8.48 -17.33 -19.71
CA LYS A 118 8.79 -17.90 -21.02
C LYS A 118 10.29 -18.01 -21.29
N TYR A 119 11.07 -17.01 -20.89
CA TYR A 119 12.47 -16.91 -21.31
C TYR A 119 13.49 -17.26 -20.23
N ILE A 120 13.11 -17.38 -18.95
CA ILE A 120 14.03 -17.63 -17.81
C ILE A 120 14.90 -18.86 -17.99
N ASP A 121 14.44 -19.90 -18.70
CA ASP A 121 15.20 -21.14 -18.94
C ASP A 121 16.39 -20.96 -19.89
N LEU A 122 16.55 -19.78 -20.48
CA LEU A 122 17.73 -19.41 -21.26
C LEU A 122 18.92 -19.06 -20.37
N ASP A 123 18.69 -18.69 -19.11
CA ASP A 123 19.76 -18.51 -18.13
C ASP A 123 20.42 -19.86 -17.81
N LYS A 124 21.72 -19.97 -18.10
CA LYS A 124 22.55 -21.13 -17.83
C LYS A 124 23.62 -20.87 -16.75
N GLU A 125 23.63 -19.65 -16.20
CA GLU A 125 24.59 -19.25 -15.19
C GLU A 125 24.06 -19.51 -13.76
N ASP A 126 22.74 -19.43 -13.56
CA ASP A 126 22.11 -19.73 -12.28
C ASP A 126 21.85 -21.23 -12.09
N THR A 127 21.76 -21.65 -10.83
CA THR A 127 21.47 -23.04 -10.50
C THR A 127 19.99 -23.37 -10.76
N PRO A 128 19.65 -24.66 -11.00
CA PRO A 128 18.25 -25.06 -11.16
C PRO A 128 17.36 -24.65 -9.97
N ALA A 129 17.89 -24.68 -8.74
CA ALA A 129 17.17 -24.26 -7.56
C ALA A 129 16.90 -22.75 -7.56
N THR A 130 17.87 -21.93 -7.96
CA THR A 130 17.71 -20.47 -8.11
C THR A 130 16.68 -20.15 -9.19
N LEU A 131 16.74 -20.84 -10.33
CA LEU A 131 15.77 -20.67 -11.42
C LEU A 131 14.36 -21.04 -10.98
N ALA A 132 14.19 -22.15 -10.25
CA ALA A 132 12.90 -22.57 -9.71
C ALA A 132 12.33 -21.51 -8.76
N TYR A 133 13.18 -20.96 -7.88
CA TYR A 133 12.78 -19.88 -6.98
C TYR A 133 12.35 -18.62 -7.76
N MET A 134 13.15 -18.15 -8.72
CA MET A 134 12.80 -16.96 -9.51
C MET A 134 11.50 -17.16 -10.32
N LYS A 135 11.26 -18.37 -10.85
CA LYS A 135 9.96 -18.71 -11.47
C LYS A 135 8.81 -18.63 -10.48
N ALA A 136 9.01 -19.14 -9.27
CA ALA A 136 8.00 -19.08 -8.22
C ALA A 136 7.69 -17.62 -7.81
N GLU A 137 8.70 -16.76 -7.73
CA GLU A 137 8.49 -15.33 -7.49
C GLU A 137 7.68 -14.67 -8.61
N ALA A 138 8.03 -14.91 -9.87
CA ALA A 138 7.29 -14.34 -11.01
C ALA A 138 5.82 -14.82 -11.04
N ARG A 139 5.54 -16.08 -10.74
CA ARG A 139 4.17 -16.62 -10.64
C ARG A 139 3.41 -16.01 -9.46
N PHE A 140 4.06 -15.85 -8.30
CA PHE A 140 3.48 -15.14 -7.16
C PHE A 140 3.08 -13.72 -7.53
N LEU A 141 3.99 -12.95 -8.15
CA LEU A 141 3.73 -11.56 -8.54
C LEU A 141 2.58 -11.50 -9.55
N ARG A 142 2.53 -12.42 -10.51
CA ARG A 142 1.43 -12.54 -11.48
C ARG A 142 0.09 -12.77 -10.76
N ALA A 143 0.04 -13.71 -9.83
CA ALA A 143 -1.16 -13.97 -9.03
C ALA A 143 -1.54 -12.75 -8.17
N TYR A 144 -0.55 -12.05 -7.61
CA TYR A 144 -0.77 -10.83 -6.84
C TYR A 144 -1.36 -9.69 -7.69
N TYR A 145 -0.86 -9.48 -8.92
CA TYR A 145 -1.42 -8.47 -9.83
C TYR A 145 -2.84 -8.81 -10.29
N TYR A 146 -3.15 -10.09 -10.52
CA TYR A 146 -4.52 -10.53 -10.74
C TYR A 146 -5.41 -10.28 -9.52
N PHE A 147 -4.90 -10.50 -8.31
CA PHE A 147 -5.64 -10.19 -7.09
C PHE A 147 -5.91 -8.68 -6.96
N LEU A 148 -4.96 -7.83 -7.28
CA LEU A 148 -5.14 -6.37 -7.27
C LEU A 148 -6.21 -5.93 -8.27
N LEU A 149 -6.20 -6.50 -9.48
CA LEU A 149 -7.25 -6.27 -10.48
C LEU A 149 -8.61 -6.77 -9.98
N PHE A 150 -8.66 -7.99 -9.48
CA PHE A 150 -9.89 -8.61 -8.96
C PHE A 150 -10.47 -7.80 -7.80
N ARG A 151 -9.63 -7.36 -6.86
CA ARG A 151 -10.02 -6.54 -5.71
C ARG A 151 -10.69 -5.24 -6.14
N GLN A 152 -10.20 -4.61 -7.20
CA GLN A 152 -10.65 -3.29 -7.64
C GLN A 152 -11.77 -3.33 -8.68
N TYR A 153 -11.73 -4.27 -9.60
CA TYR A 153 -12.61 -4.30 -10.78
C TYR A 153 -13.55 -5.51 -10.81
N GLY A 154 -13.49 -6.37 -9.80
CA GLY A 154 -14.23 -7.64 -9.82
C GLY A 154 -13.55 -8.67 -10.74
N PRO A 155 -14.30 -9.63 -11.28
CA PRO A 155 -13.75 -10.66 -12.16
C PRO A 155 -13.18 -10.05 -13.43
N VAL A 156 -12.01 -10.52 -13.83
CA VAL A 156 -11.22 -9.99 -14.95
C VAL A 156 -10.86 -11.09 -15.95
N PHE A 157 -10.29 -10.70 -17.09
CA PHE A 157 -9.75 -11.63 -18.06
C PHE A 157 -8.43 -12.24 -17.59
N ILE A 158 -8.25 -13.54 -17.80
CA ILE A 158 -7.04 -14.29 -17.43
C ILE A 158 -6.29 -14.65 -18.72
N TRP A 159 -5.07 -14.12 -18.87
CA TRP A 159 -4.15 -14.47 -19.96
C TRP A 159 -3.48 -15.83 -19.74
N GLY A 160 -3.32 -16.26 -18.48
CA GLY A 160 -2.55 -17.44 -18.14
C GLY A 160 -1.08 -17.27 -18.53
N ASP A 161 -0.54 -18.23 -19.29
CA ASP A 161 0.84 -18.21 -19.76
C ASP A 161 1.01 -17.51 -21.13
N GLN A 162 -0.09 -17.00 -21.70
CA GLN A 162 -0.03 -16.27 -22.96
C GLN A 162 0.63 -14.90 -22.74
N ILE A 163 1.44 -14.51 -23.72
CA ILE A 163 1.98 -13.16 -23.79
C ILE A 163 1.03 -12.34 -24.65
N ALA A 164 0.57 -11.22 -24.09
CA ALA A 164 -0.24 -10.28 -24.83
C ALA A 164 0.63 -9.54 -25.87
N ASP A 165 0.16 -9.46 -27.08
CA ASP A 165 0.80 -8.73 -28.18
C ASP A 165 -0.21 -7.86 -28.92
N GLU A 166 0.29 -7.05 -29.86
CA GLU A 166 -0.52 -6.09 -30.63
C GLU A 166 -1.50 -6.77 -31.61
N THR A 167 -1.37 -8.07 -31.85
CA THR A 167 -2.24 -8.81 -32.78
C THR A 167 -3.55 -9.23 -32.16
N ILE A 168 -3.69 -9.10 -30.84
CA ILE A 168 -4.88 -9.52 -30.11
C ILE A 168 -5.96 -8.45 -30.24
N ASP A 169 -7.07 -8.80 -30.88
CA ASP A 169 -8.25 -7.94 -30.91
C ASP A 169 -8.88 -7.89 -29.50
N GLY A 170 -8.81 -6.75 -28.85
CA GLY A 170 -9.38 -6.53 -27.53
C GLY A 170 -10.89 -6.80 -27.44
N LYS A 171 -11.60 -6.85 -28.58
CA LYS A 171 -13.03 -7.23 -28.62
C LYS A 171 -13.26 -8.73 -28.41
N THR A 172 -12.24 -9.54 -28.60
CA THR A 172 -12.30 -11.00 -28.35
C THR A 172 -11.96 -11.38 -26.93
N VAL A 173 -11.44 -10.43 -26.16
CA VAL A 173 -11.05 -10.60 -24.76
C VAL A 173 -12.28 -10.43 -23.88
N ASP A 174 -12.60 -11.46 -23.08
CA ASP A 174 -13.80 -11.48 -22.24
C ASP A 174 -13.45 -11.84 -20.80
N ARG A 175 -14.24 -11.33 -19.85
CA ARG A 175 -14.04 -11.61 -18.43
C ARG A 175 -14.30 -13.07 -18.10
N HIS A 176 -13.43 -13.62 -17.28
CA HIS A 176 -13.65 -14.90 -16.60
C HIS A 176 -14.57 -14.69 -15.39
N THR A 177 -15.23 -15.75 -14.95
CA THR A 177 -16.09 -15.67 -13.75
C THR A 177 -15.26 -15.44 -12.47
N VAL A 178 -15.92 -15.02 -11.40
CA VAL A 178 -15.31 -14.94 -10.05
C VAL A 178 -14.62 -16.23 -9.68
N GLN A 179 -15.30 -17.38 -9.90
CA GLN A 179 -14.71 -18.68 -9.53
C GLN A 179 -13.46 -19.00 -10.35
N GLN A 180 -13.48 -18.77 -11.66
CA GLN A 180 -12.30 -18.97 -12.51
C GLN A 180 -11.12 -18.07 -12.11
N ASN A 181 -11.38 -16.82 -11.73
CA ASN A 181 -10.33 -15.93 -11.23
C ASN A 181 -9.72 -16.46 -9.91
N ILE A 182 -10.56 -16.89 -8.96
CA ILE A 182 -10.10 -17.45 -7.69
C ILE A 182 -9.29 -18.73 -7.92
N ASP A 183 -9.81 -19.66 -8.73
CA ASP A 183 -9.16 -20.94 -9.02
C ASP A 183 -7.79 -20.75 -9.68
N PHE A 184 -7.69 -19.80 -10.61
CA PHE A 184 -6.42 -19.46 -11.25
C PHE A 184 -5.39 -18.93 -10.23
N MET A 185 -5.76 -17.92 -9.44
CA MET A 185 -4.84 -17.32 -8.47
C MET A 185 -4.41 -18.32 -7.40
N VAL A 186 -5.34 -19.10 -6.86
CA VAL A 186 -5.06 -20.14 -5.85
C VAL A 186 -4.21 -21.25 -6.44
N GLY A 187 -4.52 -21.69 -7.67
CA GLY A 187 -3.75 -22.70 -8.39
C GLY A 187 -2.29 -22.29 -8.63
N GLU A 188 -2.05 -21.02 -9.01
CA GLU A 188 -0.70 -20.47 -9.12
C GLU A 188 0.06 -20.56 -7.79
N LEU A 189 -0.56 -20.15 -6.68
CA LEU A 189 0.07 -20.14 -5.36
C LEU A 189 0.32 -21.56 -4.81
N ASP A 190 -0.61 -22.49 -5.01
CA ASP A 190 -0.44 -23.88 -4.58
C ASP A 190 0.67 -24.59 -5.36
N ALA A 191 0.83 -24.28 -6.64
CA ALA A 191 1.87 -24.87 -7.47
C ALA A 191 3.29 -24.43 -7.07
N ILE A 192 3.45 -23.22 -6.52
CA ILE A 192 4.78 -22.66 -6.20
C ILE A 192 5.17 -22.75 -4.71
N LYS A 193 4.25 -23.08 -3.81
CA LYS A 193 4.50 -23.00 -2.37
C LYS A 193 5.70 -23.81 -1.88
N ASN A 194 6.04 -24.91 -2.59
CA ASN A 194 7.18 -25.75 -2.24
C ASN A 194 8.50 -25.28 -2.88
N ASP A 195 8.43 -24.50 -3.95
CA ASP A 195 9.59 -23.89 -4.61
C ASP A 195 10.03 -22.58 -3.91
N LEU A 196 9.15 -22.04 -3.07
CA LEU A 196 9.45 -20.86 -2.26
C LEU A 196 10.14 -21.24 -0.96
N PRO A 197 11.27 -20.58 -0.60
CA PRO A 197 11.95 -20.82 0.67
C PRO A 197 11.07 -20.35 1.84
N VAL A 198 11.29 -20.92 3.01
CA VAL A 198 10.72 -20.40 4.27
C VAL A 198 11.38 -19.08 4.62
N ARG A 199 12.72 -19.02 4.45
CA ARG A 199 13.53 -17.79 4.58
C ARG A 199 14.45 -17.67 3.38
N THR A 200 14.73 -16.47 2.93
CA THR A 200 15.68 -16.24 1.83
C THR A 200 17.10 -16.70 2.17
N ASP A 201 17.49 -16.62 3.44
CA ASP A 201 18.81 -17.11 3.92
C ASP A 201 18.96 -18.64 3.74
N ASP A 202 17.87 -19.41 3.77
CA ASP A 202 17.90 -20.88 3.58
C ASP A 202 18.43 -21.28 2.21
N ILE A 203 18.38 -20.38 1.23
CA ILE A 203 18.86 -20.58 -0.13
C ILE A 203 20.07 -19.69 -0.49
N GLY A 204 20.76 -19.16 0.53
CA GLY A 204 21.96 -18.35 0.35
C GLY A 204 21.72 -16.92 -0.14
N ILE A 205 20.48 -16.44 -0.04
CA ILE A 205 20.13 -15.04 -0.36
C ILE A 205 20.05 -14.25 0.94
N ASP A 206 20.96 -13.28 1.10
CA ASP A 206 20.99 -12.41 2.29
C ASP A 206 19.65 -11.70 2.49
N GLY A 207 18.90 -12.13 3.50
CA GLY A 207 17.59 -11.59 3.84
C GLY A 207 17.61 -10.13 4.26
N LYS A 208 18.74 -9.58 4.66
CA LYS A 208 18.91 -8.15 4.96
C LYS A 208 19.06 -7.32 3.69
N GLN A 209 19.85 -7.80 2.75
CA GLN A 209 20.08 -7.12 1.47
C GLN A 209 18.86 -7.23 0.55
N TRP A 210 18.19 -8.37 0.55
CA TRP A 210 17.09 -8.71 -0.35
C TRP A 210 15.76 -8.83 0.38
N ALA A 211 15.59 -8.11 1.49
CA ALA A 211 14.34 -8.08 2.24
C ALA A 211 13.16 -7.67 1.33
N GLY A 212 12.05 -8.40 1.47
CA GLY A 212 10.85 -8.18 0.65
C GLY A 212 10.70 -9.12 -0.55
N ARG A 213 11.71 -9.96 -0.85
CA ARG A 213 11.51 -11.05 -1.82
C ARG A 213 10.48 -12.06 -1.30
N VAL A 214 9.78 -12.70 -2.21
CA VAL A 214 8.68 -13.60 -1.88
C VAL A 214 9.18 -14.86 -1.16
N THR A 215 8.47 -15.25 -0.11
CA THR A 215 8.69 -16.46 0.66
C THR A 215 7.43 -17.32 0.67
N ARG A 216 7.53 -18.55 1.19
CA ARG A 216 6.37 -19.43 1.40
C ARG A 216 5.27 -18.77 2.21
N GLY A 217 5.64 -18.03 3.27
CA GLY A 217 4.68 -17.28 4.09
C GLY A 217 3.89 -16.25 3.29
N ALA A 218 4.55 -15.55 2.35
CA ALA A 218 3.87 -14.60 1.48
C ALA A 218 2.80 -15.27 0.59
N ALA A 219 3.13 -16.45 0.02
CA ALA A 219 2.20 -17.20 -0.83
C ALA A 219 0.98 -17.69 -0.04
N LEU A 220 1.19 -18.24 1.17
CA LEU A 220 0.11 -18.70 2.04
C LEU A 220 -0.78 -17.52 2.49
N ALA A 221 -0.17 -16.39 2.85
CA ALA A 221 -0.92 -15.20 3.27
C ALA A 221 -1.74 -14.58 2.12
N LEU A 222 -1.21 -14.56 0.89
CA LEU A 222 -1.96 -14.13 -0.28
C LEU A 222 -3.13 -15.09 -0.57
N LYS A 223 -2.89 -16.40 -0.51
CA LYS A 223 -3.95 -17.41 -0.68
C LYS A 223 -5.08 -17.21 0.34
N SER A 224 -4.73 -17.04 1.62
CA SER A 224 -5.69 -16.76 2.68
C SER A 224 -6.55 -15.53 2.36
N ARG A 225 -5.92 -14.45 1.93
CA ARG A 225 -6.64 -13.22 1.55
C ARG A 225 -7.55 -13.42 0.34
N ILE A 226 -7.10 -14.11 -0.69
CA ILE A 226 -7.92 -14.42 -1.88
C ILE A 226 -9.17 -15.21 -1.50
N LEU A 227 -9.01 -16.25 -0.67
CA LEU A 227 -10.12 -17.08 -0.25
C LEU A 227 -11.09 -16.35 0.68
N LEU A 228 -10.58 -15.44 1.53
CA LEU A 228 -11.43 -14.56 2.33
C LEU A 228 -12.29 -13.64 1.45
N TYR A 229 -11.73 -13.07 0.38
CA TYR A 229 -12.49 -12.31 -0.61
C TYR A 229 -13.54 -13.19 -1.30
N ALA A 230 -13.18 -14.41 -1.70
CA ALA A 230 -14.08 -15.36 -2.34
C ALA A 230 -15.29 -15.76 -1.45
N ALA A 231 -15.09 -15.80 -0.13
CA ALA A 231 -16.13 -16.08 0.85
C ALA A 231 -17.00 -14.87 1.19
N SER A 232 -16.48 -13.64 0.92
CA SER A 232 -17.17 -12.40 1.30
C SER A 232 -18.50 -12.22 0.58
N PRO A 233 -19.49 -11.52 1.16
CA PRO A 233 -20.83 -11.37 0.60
C PRO A 233 -20.86 -10.84 -0.84
N LEU A 234 -19.91 -9.97 -1.21
CA LEU A 234 -19.82 -9.41 -2.56
C LEU A 234 -19.55 -10.48 -3.63
N TYR A 235 -18.65 -11.44 -3.31
CA TYR A 235 -18.17 -12.46 -4.26
C TYR A 235 -18.82 -13.83 -4.06
N ASN A 236 -19.75 -13.96 -3.12
CA ASN A 236 -20.37 -15.23 -2.76
C ASN A 236 -21.91 -15.12 -2.73
N GLY A 237 -22.50 -15.06 -3.91
CA GLY A 237 -23.95 -15.05 -4.06
C GLY A 237 -24.61 -13.71 -3.71
N CYS A 238 -23.99 -12.59 -4.09
CA CYS A 238 -24.52 -11.25 -3.88
C CYS A 238 -25.79 -11.02 -4.69
N ASP A 239 -26.88 -10.65 -4.02
CA ASP A 239 -28.18 -10.40 -4.67
C ASP A 239 -28.13 -9.26 -5.70
N LEU A 240 -27.21 -8.29 -5.54
CA LEU A 240 -27.02 -7.20 -6.50
C LEU A 240 -26.61 -7.67 -7.89
N TYR A 241 -25.96 -8.83 -7.99
CA TYR A 241 -25.48 -9.38 -9.26
C TYR A 241 -26.23 -10.63 -9.72
N LYS A 242 -27.26 -11.03 -8.97
CA LYS A 242 -28.05 -12.21 -9.30
C LYS A 242 -28.84 -12.02 -10.60
N GLY A 243 -28.64 -12.93 -11.55
CA GLY A 243 -29.24 -12.84 -12.87
C GLY A 243 -28.70 -11.74 -13.77
N GLN A 244 -27.54 -11.12 -13.39
CA GLN A 244 -26.94 -10.01 -14.11
C GLN A 244 -25.47 -10.31 -14.44
N MET A 245 -24.87 -9.46 -15.30
CA MET A 245 -23.44 -9.49 -15.66
C MET A 245 -22.99 -10.86 -16.19
N GLN A 246 -23.40 -11.19 -17.38
CA GLN A 246 -22.90 -12.34 -18.14
C GLN A 246 -21.73 -11.92 -19.05
N ASN A 247 -20.81 -12.86 -19.28
CA ASN A 247 -19.79 -12.74 -20.32
C ASN A 247 -20.37 -13.08 -21.70
N ILE A 248 -19.57 -12.95 -22.77
CA ILE A 248 -20.02 -13.27 -24.15
C ILE A 248 -20.39 -14.73 -24.35
N ARG A 249 -19.95 -15.64 -23.44
CA ARG A 249 -20.31 -17.05 -23.44
C ARG A 249 -21.63 -17.35 -22.72
N GLY A 250 -22.27 -16.33 -22.13
CA GLY A 250 -23.49 -16.47 -21.35
C GLY A 250 -23.28 -16.96 -19.93
N GLU A 251 -22.02 -17.03 -19.44
CA GLU A 251 -21.71 -17.40 -18.07
C GLU A 251 -21.93 -16.19 -17.14
N PHE A 252 -22.61 -16.38 -16.01
CA PHE A 252 -22.70 -15.34 -15.00
C PHE A 252 -21.34 -15.08 -14.38
N LEU A 253 -20.91 -13.81 -14.38
CA LEU A 253 -19.61 -13.41 -13.82
C LEU A 253 -19.52 -13.65 -12.31
N PHE A 254 -20.63 -13.46 -11.59
CA PHE A 254 -20.72 -13.65 -10.15
C PHE A 254 -21.53 -14.90 -9.80
N PRO A 255 -21.18 -15.62 -8.69
CA PRO A 255 -21.95 -16.75 -8.19
C PRO A 255 -23.41 -16.37 -7.94
N GLN A 256 -24.35 -17.22 -8.38
CA GLN A 256 -25.78 -16.96 -8.29
C GLN A 256 -26.39 -17.42 -6.95
N SER A 257 -25.64 -18.15 -6.14
CA SER A 257 -26.02 -18.64 -4.82
C SER A 257 -24.84 -18.54 -3.86
N LYS A 258 -25.15 -18.39 -2.58
CA LYS A 258 -24.15 -18.42 -1.51
C LYS A 258 -23.66 -19.86 -1.28
N ASP A 259 -22.37 -20.00 -1.06
CA ASP A 259 -21.68 -21.23 -0.70
C ASP A 259 -20.95 -21.03 0.64
N GLU A 260 -21.47 -21.64 1.71
CA GLU A 260 -20.92 -21.49 3.07
C GLU A 260 -19.55 -22.18 3.22
N THR A 261 -19.24 -23.19 2.38
CA THR A 261 -17.95 -23.91 2.45
C THR A 261 -16.76 -23.01 2.12
N LYS A 262 -16.98 -21.90 1.45
CA LYS A 262 -15.91 -20.91 1.17
C LYS A 262 -15.34 -20.28 2.44
N TRP A 263 -16.12 -20.14 3.49
CA TRP A 263 -15.62 -19.66 4.79
C TRP A 263 -14.70 -20.69 5.44
N GLU A 264 -15.00 -21.98 5.32
CA GLU A 264 -14.14 -23.06 5.81
C GLU A 264 -12.79 -23.07 5.07
N ALA A 265 -12.84 -22.92 3.73
CA ALA A 265 -11.63 -22.82 2.93
C ALA A 265 -10.77 -21.59 3.29
N ALA A 266 -11.41 -20.45 3.54
CA ALA A 266 -10.71 -19.24 3.98
C ALA A 266 -10.08 -19.40 5.37
N ALA A 267 -10.79 -20.04 6.31
CA ALA A 267 -10.30 -20.34 7.64
C ALA A 267 -9.11 -21.30 7.62
N GLN A 268 -9.20 -22.37 6.80
CA GLN A 268 -8.08 -23.31 6.63
C GLN A 268 -6.85 -22.61 6.07
N ALA A 269 -7.00 -21.79 5.05
CA ALA A 269 -5.86 -21.06 4.48
C ALA A 269 -5.23 -20.05 5.48
N ALA A 270 -6.02 -19.47 6.38
CA ALA A 270 -5.48 -18.66 7.46
C ALA A 270 -4.74 -19.52 8.48
N TRP A 271 -5.26 -20.71 8.78
CA TRP A 271 -4.61 -21.67 9.67
C TRP A 271 -3.27 -22.13 9.14
N ASP A 272 -3.15 -22.41 7.83
CA ASP A 272 -1.87 -22.78 7.20
C ASP A 272 -0.77 -21.72 7.45
N VAL A 273 -1.13 -20.45 7.53
CA VAL A 273 -0.20 -19.36 7.90
C VAL A 273 0.17 -19.42 9.37
N ILE A 274 -0.81 -19.71 10.25
CA ILE A 274 -0.59 -19.84 11.70
C ILE A 274 0.33 -21.03 11.99
N GLU A 275 0.10 -22.18 11.36
CA GLU A 275 0.98 -23.35 11.51
C GLU A 275 2.42 -23.05 11.11
N LEU A 276 2.61 -22.29 10.03
CA LEU A 276 3.96 -21.84 9.64
C LEU A 276 4.54 -20.89 10.70
N ALA A 277 3.74 -20.01 11.30
CA ALA A 277 4.18 -19.09 12.36
C ALA A 277 4.59 -19.86 13.63
N GLU A 278 3.87 -20.92 14.02
CA GLU A 278 4.15 -21.75 15.19
C GLU A 278 5.51 -22.46 15.13
N THR A 279 6.14 -22.54 13.95
CA THR A 279 7.54 -22.98 13.83
C THR A 279 8.56 -21.97 14.43
N GLY A 280 8.09 -20.82 14.91
CA GLY A 280 8.93 -19.71 15.43
C GLY A 280 9.38 -18.74 14.34
N LEU A 281 8.89 -18.89 13.11
CA LEU A 281 9.22 -18.03 11.98
C LEU A 281 8.60 -16.63 12.15
N TYR A 282 7.33 -16.57 12.53
CA TYR A 282 6.59 -15.33 12.74
C TYR A 282 6.04 -15.29 14.18
N ASP A 283 5.87 -14.10 14.71
CA ASP A 283 5.23 -13.86 16.01
C ASP A 283 4.68 -12.43 16.03
N LEU A 284 3.71 -12.16 16.89
CA LEU A 284 3.25 -10.80 17.14
C LEU A 284 4.39 -9.94 17.65
N TYR A 285 4.56 -8.76 17.09
CA TYR A 285 5.62 -7.85 17.53
C TYR A 285 5.32 -7.33 18.94
N LYS A 286 6.29 -7.51 19.84
CA LYS A 286 6.25 -7.02 21.22
C LYS A 286 7.47 -6.16 21.49
N ASP A 287 7.24 -4.92 21.91
CA ASP A 287 8.31 -4.04 22.38
C ASP A 287 8.74 -4.47 23.80
N THR A 288 9.90 -5.10 23.89
CA THR A 288 10.43 -5.60 25.16
C THR A 288 11.25 -4.56 25.93
N GLU A 289 11.48 -3.38 25.34
CA GLU A 289 12.22 -2.30 25.97
C GLU A 289 11.36 -1.52 26.97
N GLN A 290 10.04 -1.58 26.81
CA GLN A 290 9.10 -0.88 27.68
C GLN A 290 8.72 -1.75 28.89
N THR A 291 8.90 -1.20 30.10
CA THR A 291 8.59 -1.86 31.36
C THR A 291 7.11 -1.68 31.78
N ASP A 292 6.53 -0.52 31.49
CA ASP A 292 5.11 -0.24 31.71
C ASP A 292 4.26 -0.97 30.67
N GLU A 293 3.26 -1.74 31.16
CA GLU A 293 2.44 -2.59 30.31
C GLU A 293 1.64 -1.79 29.29
N PHE A 294 1.04 -0.68 29.71
CA PHE A 294 0.24 0.16 28.82
C PHE A 294 1.11 0.75 27.68
N THR A 295 2.25 1.31 28.06
CA THR A 295 3.22 1.88 27.10
C THR A 295 3.79 0.80 26.18
N ARG A 296 4.00 -0.42 26.70
CA ARG A 296 4.44 -1.57 25.89
C ARG A 296 3.42 -1.95 24.82
N TYR A 297 2.13 -1.99 25.15
CA TYR A 297 1.10 -2.24 24.12
C TYR A 297 1.05 -1.14 23.07
N MET A 298 1.16 0.11 23.49
CA MET A 298 1.17 1.26 22.61
C MET A 298 2.36 1.22 21.64
N SER A 299 3.57 1.02 22.16
CA SER A 299 4.81 0.97 21.34
C SER A 299 4.89 -0.30 20.50
N SER A 300 4.37 -1.44 20.97
CA SER A 300 4.27 -2.65 20.16
C SER A 300 3.39 -2.42 18.93
N TYR A 301 2.24 -1.80 19.12
CA TYR A 301 1.33 -1.51 18.00
C TYR A 301 1.95 -0.53 16.97
N GLN A 302 2.69 0.48 17.42
CA GLN A 302 3.43 1.38 16.53
C GLN A 302 4.61 0.66 15.85
N GLY A 303 5.31 -0.18 16.61
CA GLY A 303 6.52 -0.87 16.17
C GLY A 303 6.33 -1.80 15.00
N VAL A 304 5.13 -2.35 14.79
CA VAL A 304 4.80 -3.13 13.59
C VAL A 304 5.15 -2.36 12.30
N ARG A 305 5.00 -1.03 12.32
CA ARG A 305 5.32 -0.16 11.19
C ARG A 305 6.70 0.49 11.29
N LEU A 306 7.09 0.89 12.52
CA LEU A 306 8.30 1.67 12.75
C LEU A 306 9.56 0.82 12.92
N LYS A 307 9.40 -0.48 13.21
CA LYS A 307 10.52 -1.44 13.29
C LYS A 307 10.54 -2.30 12.03
N PRO A 308 11.40 -1.98 11.07
CA PRO A 308 11.42 -2.68 9.79
C PRO A 308 11.66 -4.18 9.96
N TRP A 309 10.98 -5.00 9.16
CA TRP A 309 11.17 -6.45 9.07
C TRP A 309 11.11 -7.16 10.43
N ASN A 310 10.21 -6.71 11.30
CA ASN A 310 9.95 -7.38 12.58
C ASN A 310 9.25 -8.73 12.36
N LYS A 311 9.18 -9.56 13.42
CA LYS A 311 8.64 -10.92 13.34
C LYS A 311 7.17 -11.02 12.92
N GLU A 312 6.40 -9.95 13.02
CA GLU A 312 5.01 -9.93 12.61
C GLU A 312 4.84 -9.72 11.09
N THR A 313 5.85 -9.16 10.42
CA THR A 313 5.81 -8.90 8.97
C THR A 313 6.06 -10.19 8.20
N ILE A 314 5.05 -10.67 7.49
CA ILE A 314 5.15 -11.85 6.62
C ILE A 314 5.71 -11.44 5.26
N TRP A 315 5.16 -10.39 4.66
CA TRP A 315 5.62 -9.84 3.39
C TRP A 315 5.29 -8.37 3.29
N GLY A 316 6.16 -7.65 2.61
CA GLY A 316 6.03 -6.21 2.42
C GLY A 316 7.19 -5.66 1.61
N TRP A 317 7.26 -4.36 1.55
CA TRP A 317 8.32 -3.63 0.85
C TRP A 317 8.69 -2.36 1.60
N TRP A 318 9.88 -1.84 1.31
CA TRP A 318 10.28 -0.54 1.81
C TRP A 318 9.36 0.53 1.24
N SER A 319 8.75 1.31 2.10
CA SER A 319 8.09 2.53 1.67
C SER A 319 9.11 3.40 0.95
N ARG A 320 8.77 3.92 -0.21
CA ARG A 320 9.64 4.87 -0.88
C ARG A 320 9.89 6.03 0.08
N SER A 321 11.15 6.21 0.49
CA SER A 321 11.56 7.44 1.13
C SER A 321 11.42 8.53 0.05
N GLY A 322 10.41 9.38 0.19
CA GLY A 322 10.20 10.43 -0.79
C GLY A 322 11.41 11.34 -0.85
N VAL A 323 12.13 11.30 -1.95
CA VAL A 323 12.75 12.51 -2.43
C VAL A 323 11.61 13.51 -2.54
N TYR A 324 11.77 14.66 -1.95
CA TYR A 324 10.83 15.77 -1.91
C TYR A 324 10.31 16.12 -3.31
N SER A 325 9.48 15.30 -3.83
CA SER A 325 8.51 15.63 -4.85
C SER A 325 7.21 15.76 -4.09
N TRP A 326 7.00 16.89 -3.58
CA TRP A 326 5.88 17.50 -2.86
C TRP A 326 5.02 16.60 -1.95
N LEU A 327 4.77 15.34 -2.23
CA LEU A 327 3.79 14.53 -1.50
C LEU A 327 4.04 13.00 -1.66
N GLY A 328 5.24 12.57 -2.02
CA GLY A 328 5.55 11.14 -2.20
C GLY A 328 6.22 10.48 -0.99
N GLY A 329 5.93 9.20 -0.77
CA GLY A 329 6.52 8.35 0.27
C GLY A 329 6.01 8.60 1.69
N THR A 330 6.58 7.88 2.67
CA THR A 330 6.18 8.01 4.09
C THR A 330 6.34 9.42 4.63
N GLY A 331 7.38 10.13 4.20
CA GLY A 331 7.60 11.53 4.59
C GLY A 331 6.50 12.45 4.10
N GLY A 332 6.04 12.26 2.87
CA GLY A 332 4.90 12.99 2.33
C GLY A 332 3.61 12.68 3.10
N LEU A 333 3.37 11.41 3.45
CA LEU A 333 2.22 11.01 4.24
C LEU A 333 2.24 11.67 5.63
N LEU A 334 3.39 11.66 6.31
CA LEU A 334 3.55 12.30 7.62
C LEU A 334 3.33 13.80 7.54
N ALA A 335 3.94 14.48 6.57
CA ALA A 335 3.75 15.92 6.35
C ALA A 335 2.28 16.26 6.09
N CYS A 336 1.57 15.42 5.34
CA CYS A 336 0.14 15.61 5.07
C CYS A 336 -0.75 15.30 6.27
N ALA A 337 -0.36 14.38 7.13
CA ALA A 337 -1.14 13.97 8.29
C ALA A 337 -0.94 14.87 9.52
N MET A 338 0.19 15.58 9.60
CA MET A 338 0.48 16.49 10.71
C MET A 338 0.06 17.93 10.37
N PRO A 339 -0.46 18.67 11.33
CA PRO A 339 -0.69 20.11 11.17
C PRO A 339 0.65 20.86 11.19
N GLY A 340 0.66 22.06 10.64
CA GLY A 340 1.73 23.02 10.91
C GLY A 340 1.74 23.37 12.40
N MET A 341 2.89 23.24 13.05
CA MET A 341 3.05 23.57 14.47
C MET A 341 4.14 24.61 14.66
N THR A 342 4.00 25.48 15.66
CA THR A 342 5.05 26.42 16.05
C THR A 342 5.57 25.98 17.43
N GLY A 343 6.86 25.66 17.51
CA GLY A 343 7.50 25.32 18.77
C GLY A 343 7.69 26.53 19.69
N ALA A 344 7.99 26.27 20.96
CA ALA A 344 8.25 27.28 21.99
C ALA A 344 9.37 28.28 21.60
N SER A 345 10.32 27.86 20.76
CA SER A 345 11.39 28.67 20.19
C SER A 345 10.97 29.51 18.99
N GLY A 346 9.70 29.51 18.59
CA GLY A 346 9.21 30.19 17.38
C GLY A 346 9.54 29.44 16.07
N ALA A 347 10.19 28.28 16.14
CA ALA A 347 10.44 27.44 14.96
C ALA A 347 9.13 26.91 14.40
N VAL A 348 8.94 27.04 13.10
CA VAL A 348 7.76 26.54 12.39
C VAL A 348 8.02 25.14 11.85
N TYR A 349 7.14 24.22 12.19
CA TYR A 349 7.16 22.85 11.69
C TYR A 349 6.23 22.74 10.50
N GLN A 350 6.74 22.23 9.40
CA GLN A 350 5.99 22.13 8.15
C GLN A 350 5.12 20.87 8.15
N GLY A 351 3.89 21.00 8.62
CA GLY A 351 2.85 20.02 8.43
C GLY A 351 1.71 20.63 7.63
N TYR A 352 1.03 19.83 6.84
CA TYR A 352 -0.03 20.31 5.95
C TYR A 352 -1.45 20.05 6.49
N GLY A 353 -1.61 19.17 7.49
CA GLY A 353 -2.90 18.86 8.13
C GLY A 353 -4.01 18.41 7.16
N GLY A 354 -3.64 17.96 5.97
CA GLY A 354 -4.59 17.60 4.92
C GLY A 354 -5.31 16.27 5.16
N ILE A 355 -4.72 15.39 5.96
CA ILE A 355 -5.26 14.08 6.28
C ILE A 355 -5.54 14.03 7.78
N GLN A 356 -6.80 13.80 8.14
CA GLN A 356 -7.24 13.84 9.52
C GLN A 356 -8.00 12.57 9.89
N PRO A 357 -7.89 12.08 11.13
CA PRO A 357 -8.73 10.99 11.61
C PRO A 357 -10.19 11.40 11.61
N SER A 358 -11.08 10.50 11.24
CA SER A 358 -12.52 10.73 11.40
C SER A 358 -12.93 10.60 12.87
N LEU A 359 -14.02 11.25 13.28
CA LEU A 359 -14.59 11.04 14.61
C LEU A 359 -15.07 9.60 14.80
N LYS A 360 -15.55 8.96 13.74
CA LYS A 360 -15.93 7.55 13.78
C LYS A 360 -14.74 6.65 14.16
N LEU A 361 -13.56 6.90 13.61
CA LEU A 361 -12.36 6.19 14.05
C LEU A 361 -12.02 6.50 15.50
N VAL A 362 -12.08 7.77 15.92
CA VAL A 362 -11.82 8.17 17.32
C VAL A 362 -12.74 7.43 18.28
N ASP A 363 -14.02 7.32 17.94
CA ASP A 363 -15.04 6.66 18.75
C ASP A 363 -14.94 5.12 18.73
N SER A 364 -14.28 4.54 17.71
CA SER A 364 -14.11 3.10 17.56
C SER A 364 -13.05 2.49 18.49
N TYR A 365 -12.27 3.29 19.21
CA TYR A 365 -11.35 2.75 20.22
C TYR A 365 -12.08 2.47 21.53
N PRO A 366 -11.96 1.26 22.14
CA PRO A 366 -12.61 0.96 23.40
C PRO A 366 -11.99 1.72 24.58
N MET A 367 -12.67 1.67 25.70
CA MET A 367 -12.14 2.11 26.99
C MET A 367 -11.19 1.05 27.56
N TYR A 368 -10.04 1.46 28.08
CA TYR A 368 -9.00 0.52 28.53
C TYR A 368 -9.46 -0.36 29.70
N THR A 369 -10.08 0.25 30.70
CA THR A 369 -10.45 -0.50 31.92
C THR A 369 -11.64 -1.45 31.74
N THR A 370 -12.56 -1.15 30.83
CA THR A 370 -13.77 -1.93 30.63
C THR A 370 -13.76 -2.79 29.38
N GLY A 371 -12.87 -2.47 28.42
CA GLY A 371 -12.86 -3.08 27.09
C GLY A 371 -14.08 -2.74 26.23
N ARG A 372 -15.01 -1.89 26.73
CA ARG A 372 -16.25 -1.55 26.05
C ARG A 372 -16.06 -0.36 25.13
N TYR A 373 -16.76 -0.37 24.01
CA TYR A 373 -16.77 0.77 23.09
C TYR A 373 -17.56 1.93 23.70
N PRO A 374 -17.01 3.16 23.70
CA PRO A 374 -17.69 4.32 24.27
C PRO A 374 -18.94 4.72 23.49
N VAL A 375 -18.92 4.56 22.17
CA VAL A 375 -20.02 4.91 21.27
C VAL A 375 -20.53 3.66 20.57
N THR A 376 -21.81 3.36 20.72
CA THR A 376 -22.48 2.18 20.16
C THR A 376 -23.31 2.49 18.92
N GLY A 377 -23.49 3.77 18.60
CA GLY A 377 -24.24 4.26 17.45
C GLY A 377 -24.45 5.77 17.51
N TYR A 378 -25.28 6.27 16.64
CA TYR A 378 -25.65 7.70 16.56
C TYR A 378 -27.16 7.84 16.46
N GLN A 379 -27.72 8.94 16.96
CA GLN A 379 -29.17 9.17 17.03
C GLN A 379 -29.81 9.52 15.67
N GLY A 380 -29.04 9.67 14.62
CA GLY A 380 -29.51 9.91 13.26
C GLY A 380 -28.72 9.09 12.27
N GLU A 381 -29.34 8.70 11.19
CA GLU A 381 -28.72 7.83 10.19
C GLU A 381 -27.40 8.39 9.63
N ASN A 382 -27.28 9.70 9.56
CA ASN A 382 -26.10 10.41 9.04
C ASN A 382 -25.61 11.55 9.96
N ASP A 383 -26.11 11.62 11.21
CA ASP A 383 -25.76 12.67 12.17
C ASP A 383 -24.85 12.14 13.29
N MET A 384 -23.55 12.28 13.09
CA MET A 384 -22.54 11.89 14.09
C MET A 384 -22.40 12.89 15.23
N SER A 385 -23.14 13.99 15.26
CA SER A 385 -23.10 14.96 16.35
C SER A 385 -23.78 14.47 17.64
N LYS A 386 -24.55 13.40 17.55
CA LYS A 386 -25.33 12.84 18.68
C LYS A 386 -24.96 11.37 18.91
N PRO A 387 -23.78 11.10 19.46
CA PRO A 387 -23.36 9.73 19.75
C PRO A 387 -24.25 9.10 20.85
N ILE A 388 -24.56 7.82 20.67
CA ILE A 388 -25.18 7.00 21.69
C ILE A 388 -24.06 6.39 22.53
N VAL A 389 -23.89 6.92 23.75
CA VAL A 389 -22.85 6.50 24.66
C VAL A 389 -23.30 5.27 25.42
N ASP A 390 -22.44 4.24 25.51
CA ASP A 390 -22.64 3.10 26.41
C ASP A 390 -22.38 3.55 27.86
N PRO A 391 -23.40 3.59 28.74
CA PRO A 391 -23.24 4.04 30.12
C PRO A 391 -22.32 3.12 30.94
N GLN A 392 -22.13 1.86 30.52
CA GLN A 392 -21.26 0.89 31.18
C GLN A 392 -19.79 0.97 30.68
N SER A 393 -19.52 1.76 29.70
CA SER A 393 -18.15 1.94 29.16
C SER A 393 -17.24 2.71 30.11
N GLY A 394 -17.78 3.56 30.97
CA GLY A 394 -17.02 4.51 31.78
C GLY A 394 -16.58 5.76 31.02
N TYR A 395 -17.06 5.94 29.80
CA TYR A 395 -16.74 7.11 28.97
C TYR A 395 -17.46 8.36 29.47
N GLN A 396 -16.72 9.47 29.50
CA GLN A 396 -17.27 10.78 29.86
C GLN A 396 -17.16 11.73 28.67
N ALA A 397 -18.28 12.07 28.08
CA ALA A 397 -18.35 12.91 26.88
C ALA A 397 -18.01 14.39 27.13
N THR A 398 -18.01 14.83 28.39
CA THR A 398 -17.83 16.25 28.76
C THR A 398 -16.91 16.40 29.96
N GLY A 399 -16.43 17.64 30.18
CA GLY A 399 -15.59 17.98 31.31
C GLY A 399 -14.10 17.77 31.07
N PHE A 400 -13.31 18.14 32.06
CA PHE A 400 -11.85 18.08 32.01
C PHE A 400 -11.29 17.51 33.31
N THR A 401 -10.14 16.85 33.19
CA THR A 401 -9.31 16.40 34.30
C THR A 401 -8.02 17.19 34.30
N ASP A 402 -7.72 17.89 35.40
CA ASP A 402 -6.48 18.63 35.58
C ASP A 402 -5.36 17.68 36.06
N GLY A 403 -4.13 17.97 35.65
CA GLY A 403 -2.95 17.19 36.07
C GLY A 403 -2.89 15.78 35.45
N TYR A 404 -3.63 15.52 34.39
CA TYR A 404 -3.61 14.21 33.73
C TYR A 404 -2.22 13.87 33.20
N LYS A 405 -1.72 12.67 33.54
CA LYS A 405 -0.47 12.12 33.02
C LYS A 405 -0.75 11.39 31.71
N GLN A 406 -0.25 11.95 30.62
CA GLN A 406 -0.45 11.39 29.29
C GLN A 406 0.32 10.07 29.15
N PRO A 407 -0.31 8.98 28.71
CA PRO A 407 0.37 7.72 28.47
C PRO A 407 1.52 7.83 27.46
N GLY A 408 2.65 7.15 27.77
CA GLY A 408 3.84 7.15 26.92
C GLY A 408 4.61 8.47 26.91
N ILE A 409 4.33 9.38 27.84
CA ILE A 409 5.08 10.62 28.09
C ILE A 409 5.57 10.59 29.54
N ASP A 410 6.88 10.46 29.72
CA ASP A 410 7.57 10.44 31.02
C ASP A 410 8.16 11.80 31.41
N TRP A 411 7.93 12.81 30.60
CA TRP A 411 8.40 14.18 30.73
C TRP A 411 7.23 15.17 30.63
N GLY A 412 7.50 16.39 31.01
CA GLY A 412 6.51 17.46 31.00
C GLY A 412 5.53 17.39 32.18
N ASP A 413 4.81 18.49 32.39
CA ASP A 413 3.81 18.59 33.45
C ASP A 413 2.53 17.84 33.07
N GLY A 414 1.72 17.55 34.07
CA GLY A 414 0.35 17.08 33.84
C GLY A 414 -0.44 18.08 33.00
N ILE A 415 -1.32 17.57 32.16
CA ILE A 415 -2.14 18.36 31.25
C ILE A 415 -3.57 18.47 31.75
N LYS A 416 -4.29 19.48 31.26
CA LYS A 416 -5.74 19.55 31.38
C LYS A 416 -6.35 18.78 30.20
N ALA A 417 -6.72 17.52 30.44
CA ALA A 417 -7.24 16.62 29.43
C ALA A 417 -8.77 16.66 29.38
N HIS A 418 -9.35 16.69 28.19
CA HIS A 418 -10.79 16.47 28.03
C HIS A 418 -11.12 15.03 28.39
N ASN A 419 -12.19 14.81 29.15
CA ASN A 419 -12.53 13.49 29.73
C ASN A 419 -12.75 12.42 28.66
N SER A 420 -13.23 12.77 27.48
CA SER A 420 -13.39 11.84 26.34
C SER A 420 -12.09 11.22 25.83
N CYS A 421 -10.94 11.83 26.17
CA CYS A 421 -9.62 11.36 25.76
C CYS A 421 -8.91 10.53 26.85
N ILE A 422 -9.54 10.31 27.99
CA ILE A 422 -8.95 9.63 29.15
C ILE A 422 -9.36 8.15 29.15
N ASN A 423 -8.47 7.29 29.66
CA ASN A 423 -8.73 5.86 29.83
C ASN A 423 -9.13 5.15 28.53
N ARG A 424 -8.54 5.56 27.41
CA ARG A 424 -8.74 4.91 26.11
C ARG A 424 -7.74 3.76 25.91
N ASP A 425 -8.08 2.84 25.03
CA ASP A 425 -7.21 1.75 24.59
C ASP A 425 -5.80 2.25 24.20
N PRO A 426 -4.71 1.50 24.46
CA PRO A 426 -3.35 1.89 24.08
C PRO A 426 -3.19 2.28 22.60
N ARG A 427 -3.95 1.63 21.70
CA ARG A 427 -3.94 1.95 20.25
C ARG A 427 -4.43 3.36 19.94
N TYR A 428 -5.35 3.88 20.76
CA TYR A 428 -5.81 5.27 20.64
C TYR A 428 -4.63 6.25 20.78
N TYR A 429 -3.84 6.11 21.86
CA TYR A 429 -2.68 6.98 22.07
C TYR A 429 -1.50 6.65 21.15
N ALA A 430 -1.42 5.44 20.65
CA ALA A 430 -0.44 5.06 19.62
C ALA A 430 -0.75 5.71 18.26
N CYS A 431 -2.02 5.93 17.95
CA CYS A 431 -2.46 6.49 16.67
C CYS A 431 -2.67 8.00 16.68
N LEU A 432 -3.11 8.55 17.80
CA LEU A 432 -3.67 9.90 17.88
C LEU A 432 -2.99 10.74 18.96
N VAL A 433 -2.90 12.03 18.68
CA VAL A 433 -2.63 13.07 19.68
C VAL A 433 -3.85 13.98 19.76
N PRO A 434 -4.61 13.94 20.85
CA PRO A 434 -5.76 14.83 21.06
C PRO A 434 -5.34 16.28 21.33
N ASN A 435 -6.27 17.20 21.15
CA ASN A 435 -6.09 18.62 21.52
C ASN A 435 -5.72 18.77 23.02
N GLY A 436 -4.71 19.55 23.31
CA GLY A 436 -4.19 19.79 24.66
C GLY A 436 -3.14 18.79 25.12
N PHE A 437 -2.85 17.74 24.33
CA PHE A 437 -1.88 16.70 24.67
C PHE A 437 -0.46 17.06 24.17
N TRP A 438 0.56 16.53 24.85
CA TRP A 438 1.93 16.67 24.42
C TRP A 438 2.18 15.91 23.12
N TRP A 439 2.87 16.60 22.17
CA TRP A 439 3.46 15.89 21.03
C TRP A 439 4.57 14.96 21.52
N PRO A 440 4.65 13.72 21.07
CA PRO A 440 5.52 12.71 21.67
C PRO A 440 7.00 12.85 21.29
N ASN A 441 7.54 14.05 21.36
CA ASN A 441 8.94 14.35 21.20
C ASN A 441 9.41 15.32 22.29
N LYS A 442 10.23 14.81 23.21
CA LYS A 442 10.73 15.57 24.37
C LYS A 442 11.54 16.79 23.96
N THR A 443 12.36 16.66 22.91
CA THR A 443 13.20 17.75 22.42
C THR A 443 12.38 18.91 21.87
N GLU A 444 11.25 18.62 21.26
CA GLU A 444 10.36 19.63 20.70
C GLU A 444 9.55 20.36 21.76
N ASN A 445 9.20 19.67 22.86
CA ASN A 445 8.42 20.21 23.99
C ASN A 445 7.18 20.99 23.56
N ILE A 446 6.35 20.39 22.70
CA ILE A 446 5.18 21.02 22.11
C ILE A 446 3.91 20.36 22.64
N LYS A 447 2.92 21.17 23.05
CA LYS A 447 1.53 20.74 23.19
C LYS A 447 0.80 20.97 21.87
N PHE A 448 0.10 19.95 21.41
CA PHE A 448 -0.80 20.09 20.29
C PHE A 448 -2.06 20.82 20.75
N THR A 449 -2.31 22.02 20.19
CA THR A 449 -3.51 22.82 20.50
C THR A 449 -4.17 23.28 19.22
N CYS A 450 -5.50 23.20 19.18
CA CYS A 450 -6.35 23.55 18.03
C CYS A 450 -7.21 24.81 18.29
N TYR A 451 -6.82 25.65 19.24
CA TYR A 451 -7.57 26.87 19.50
C TYR A 451 -7.27 27.93 18.45
N ASN A 452 -8.25 28.82 18.25
CA ASN A 452 -8.11 29.94 17.33
C ASN A 452 -6.92 30.84 17.76
N ASN A 453 -5.99 31.08 16.85
CA ASN A 453 -4.74 31.80 17.07
C ASN A 453 -3.60 31.09 17.82
N ASP A 454 -3.72 29.77 18.06
CA ASP A 454 -2.65 28.98 18.66
C ASP A 454 -1.57 28.53 17.67
N ALA A 455 -0.49 27.98 18.24
CA ALA A 455 0.69 27.54 17.53
C ALA A 455 0.40 26.55 16.39
N CYS A 456 -0.67 25.77 16.51
CA CYS A 456 -1.05 24.73 15.53
C CYS A 456 -2.09 25.20 14.50
N THR A 457 -2.66 26.41 14.67
CA THR A 457 -3.78 26.84 13.81
C THR A 457 -3.44 28.01 12.90
N ASN A 458 -2.26 28.61 13.02
CA ASN A 458 -2.20 30.04 12.70
C ASN A 458 -1.29 30.52 11.59
N LYS A 459 -0.57 29.71 10.85
CA LYS A 459 0.43 30.34 9.98
C LYS A 459 0.54 29.95 8.52
N TRP A 460 -0.26 29.03 8.04
CA TRP A 460 -0.29 28.74 6.60
C TRP A 460 -1.71 28.82 6.07
N ASN A 461 -2.04 29.97 5.47
CA ASN A 461 -3.26 30.25 4.69
C ASN A 461 -4.55 29.67 5.28
N ALA A 462 -5.11 30.38 6.23
CA ALA A 462 -6.45 30.11 6.81
C ALA A 462 -7.59 30.09 5.77
N GLY A 463 -7.31 30.43 4.52
CA GLY A 463 -8.30 30.49 3.45
C GLY A 463 -8.58 29.16 2.75
N GLU A 464 -7.61 28.27 2.63
CA GLU A 464 -7.75 27.12 1.72
C GLU A 464 -7.21 25.76 2.24
N GLY A 465 -7.22 25.52 3.53
CA GLY A 465 -7.07 24.17 4.06
C GLY A 465 -5.62 23.71 4.35
N GLY A 466 -4.65 24.60 4.37
CA GLY A 466 -3.27 24.28 4.73
C GLY A 466 -3.03 24.38 6.24
N GLY A 467 -2.45 23.33 6.84
CA GLY A 467 -1.87 23.38 8.18
C GLY A 467 -2.83 23.25 9.37
N ILE A 468 -4.13 23.11 9.16
CA ILE A 468 -5.14 23.13 10.22
C ILE A 468 -5.84 21.80 10.36
N THR A 469 -5.84 21.22 11.57
CA THR A 469 -6.78 20.14 11.88
C THR A 469 -8.19 20.71 12.14
N ARG A 470 -9.20 20.03 11.61
CA ARG A 470 -10.62 20.41 11.77
C ARG A 470 -11.35 19.53 12.79
N VAL A 471 -10.69 18.49 13.31
CA VAL A 471 -11.31 17.48 14.16
C VAL A 471 -10.74 17.41 15.58
N GLY A 472 -9.76 18.23 15.92
CA GLY A 472 -9.16 18.25 17.26
C GLY A 472 -8.22 17.07 17.55
N TYR A 473 -7.82 16.32 16.53
CA TYR A 473 -6.91 15.18 16.63
C TYR A 473 -5.92 15.19 15.48
N VAL A 474 -4.71 14.69 15.72
CA VAL A 474 -3.70 14.47 14.70
C VAL A 474 -3.16 13.06 14.75
N TRP A 475 -2.66 12.59 13.60
CA TRP A 475 -2.06 11.26 13.48
C TRP A 475 -0.68 11.22 14.11
N ARG A 476 -0.39 10.12 14.83
CA ARG A 476 0.89 9.83 15.46
C ARG A 476 1.50 8.51 14.99
N ARG A 477 0.70 7.57 14.53
CA ARG A 477 1.07 6.16 14.34
C ARG A 477 2.39 5.93 13.61
N LEU A 478 2.68 6.74 12.58
CA LEU A 478 3.88 6.60 11.75
C LEU A 478 5.04 7.49 12.21
N TYR A 479 4.90 8.17 13.34
CA TYR A 479 5.90 9.11 13.82
C TYR A 479 6.86 8.46 14.82
N GLU A 480 8.17 8.50 14.50
CA GLU A 480 9.24 8.12 15.41
C GLU A 480 9.54 9.24 16.39
N THR A 481 9.43 8.96 17.69
CA THR A 481 9.54 9.97 18.76
C THR A 481 10.91 10.63 18.88
N ASN A 482 11.94 10.02 18.29
CA ASN A 482 13.32 10.55 18.27
C ASN A 482 13.66 11.39 17.04
N LYS A 483 12.71 11.56 16.10
CA LYS A 483 12.88 12.37 14.90
C LYS A 483 12.36 13.78 15.12
N SER A 484 13.13 14.77 14.65
CA SER A 484 12.70 16.16 14.71
C SER A 484 11.68 16.48 13.61
N LEU A 485 10.67 17.24 13.96
CA LEU A 485 9.76 17.84 12.98
C LEU A 485 10.35 19.11 12.35
N ARG A 486 11.44 19.64 12.92
CA ARG A 486 12.07 20.89 12.44
C ARG A 486 12.80 20.70 11.12
N GLU A 487 13.34 19.52 10.93
CA GLU A 487 14.12 19.24 9.76
C GLU A 487 13.29 18.40 8.78
N ALA A 488 12.92 19.00 7.67
CA ALA A 488 12.23 18.30 6.60
C ALA A 488 12.96 17.03 6.17
N THR A 489 14.28 17.00 6.31
CA THR A 489 15.14 15.84 6.06
C THR A 489 14.86 14.67 7.01
N ASP A 490 14.52 14.92 8.27
CA ASP A 490 14.33 13.85 9.27
C ASP A 490 13.09 13.01 8.99
N TYR A 491 11.96 13.61 8.66
CA TYR A 491 10.74 12.84 8.35
C TYR A 491 10.69 12.38 6.89
N THR A 492 11.36 13.08 5.96
CA THR A 492 11.46 12.61 4.57
C THR A 492 12.41 11.44 4.39
N THR A 493 13.33 11.23 5.32
CA THR A 493 14.26 10.09 5.32
C THR A 493 13.78 8.89 6.13
N MET A 494 12.63 8.97 6.79
CA MET A 494 12.06 7.84 7.51
C MET A 494 11.80 6.68 6.55
N LYS A 495 12.48 5.57 6.82
CA LYS A 495 12.30 4.32 6.08
C LYS A 495 11.44 3.38 6.91
N THR A 496 10.20 3.20 6.48
CA THR A 496 9.30 2.20 7.08
C THR A 496 9.06 1.07 6.11
N VAL A 497 8.71 -0.09 6.63
CA VAL A 497 8.20 -1.20 5.80
C VAL A 497 6.70 -1.11 5.72
N TYR A 498 6.16 -1.18 4.51
CA TYR A 498 4.74 -1.41 4.32
C TYR A 498 4.46 -2.91 4.41
N PRO A 499 3.83 -3.41 5.48
CA PRO A 499 3.50 -4.82 5.60
C PRO A 499 2.23 -5.11 4.79
N ALA A 500 2.38 -5.67 3.59
CA ALA A 500 1.24 -6.13 2.80
C ALA A 500 0.53 -7.28 3.50
N PHE A 501 1.30 -8.16 4.13
CA PHE A 501 0.82 -9.25 4.99
C PHE A 501 1.57 -9.25 6.32
N ARG A 502 0.81 -9.41 7.40
CA ARG A 502 1.31 -9.58 8.76
C ARG A 502 0.52 -10.67 9.47
N LEU A 503 1.06 -11.22 10.56
CA LEU A 503 0.45 -12.32 11.29
C LEU A 503 -0.86 -11.91 12.00
N ALA A 504 -0.97 -10.66 12.49
CA ALA A 504 -2.18 -10.14 13.15
C ALA A 504 -3.25 -9.65 12.18
#